data_8149043f345c7d0fe0e49a9dedc90e9d
#
_entry.id   8149043f345c7d0fe0e49a9dedc90e9d
#
_cell.length_a   1.000
_cell.length_b   1.000
_cell.length_c   1.000
_cell.angle_alpha   90.00
_cell.angle_beta   90.00
_cell.angle_gamma   90.00
#
_symmetry.space_group_name_H-M   'P 1'
#
loop_
_entity.id
_entity.type
_entity.pdbx_description
1 polymer ?
#
loop_
_entity_poly.entity_id
_entity_poly.type
_entity_poly.pdbx_seq_one_letter_code
_entity_poly.pdbx_strand_id
1 'polypeptide(L)'
;MAALGTPYPIFQQAYFVNDIEKSIKYWYDTFGAGPFSITEHHRCDEFTYRGTKQEADVSYAFGYLGDTMIQFIKQHDDTPSIYREMYESGREGYHHCAYLVTDFQAERQRLIDLGLEPACELFADGVNASYFDTRHINGGFTEIHGDPPHILQVFAQWRRAHDIHRPGDSPIWRRKTGQQAS
;
A
#
# COMPACT_ATOMS: atom_id res chain seq x y z
N MET A 1 17.29 -27.11 5.65
CA MET A 1 16.02 -26.53 6.15
C MET A 1 16.06 -25.04 5.86
N ALA A 2 15.06 -24.50 5.18
CA ALA A 2 14.97 -23.05 5.03
C ALA A 2 14.86 -22.42 6.43
N ALA A 3 15.56 -21.31 6.64
CA ALA A 3 15.45 -20.56 7.89
C ALA A 3 14.00 -20.05 8.02
N LEU A 4 13.45 -20.13 9.24
CA LEU A 4 12.17 -19.47 9.53
C LEU A 4 12.34 -17.97 9.25
N GLY A 5 11.31 -17.37 8.62
CA GLY A 5 11.30 -15.93 8.39
C GLY A 5 11.24 -15.14 9.70
N THR A 6 11.69 -13.91 9.64
CA THR A 6 11.46 -12.95 10.72
C THR A 6 9.95 -12.74 10.88
N PRO A 7 9.37 -12.81 12.09
CA PRO A 7 7.94 -12.67 12.30
C PRO A 7 7.53 -11.19 12.23
N TYR A 8 7.54 -10.61 11.04
CA TYR A 8 7.04 -9.25 10.83
C TYR A 8 5.52 -9.20 10.99
N PRO A 9 4.98 -8.23 11.71
CA PRO A 9 3.54 -8.03 11.77
C PRO A 9 3.00 -7.49 10.45
N ILE A 10 1.79 -7.90 10.06
CA ILE A 10 1.05 -7.24 8.99
C ILE A 10 0.73 -5.83 9.47
N PHE A 11 1.28 -4.81 8.81
CA PHE A 11 1.03 -3.42 9.17
C PHE A 11 -0.04 -2.77 8.30
N GLN A 12 -0.30 -3.32 7.10
CA GLN A 12 -1.20 -2.74 6.13
C GLN A 12 -2.05 -3.81 5.44
N GLN A 13 -3.30 -3.44 5.14
CA GLN A 13 -4.18 -4.13 4.22
C GLN A 13 -4.63 -3.18 3.12
N ALA A 14 -4.59 -3.65 1.88
CA ALA A 14 -4.85 -2.85 0.69
C ALA A 14 -6.02 -3.40 -0.12
N TYR A 15 -6.81 -2.48 -0.66
CA TYR A 15 -8.00 -2.76 -1.45
C TYR A 15 -7.94 -2.01 -2.77
N PHE A 16 -8.13 -2.71 -3.88
CA PHE A 16 -8.33 -2.10 -5.17
C PHE A 16 -9.79 -1.63 -5.26
N VAL A 17 -9.98 -0.36 -5.63
CA VAL A 17 -11.30 0.28 -5.63
C VAL A 17 -11.54 1.10 -6.89
N ASN A 18 -12.80 1.22 -7.29
CA ASN A 18 -13.19 2.03 -8.44
C ASN A 18 -13.33 3.53 -8.09
N ASP A 19 -13.57 3.84 -6.81
CA ASP A 19 -13.77 5.20 -6.33
C ASP A 19 -13.19 5.34 -4.91
N ILE A 20 -12.05 6.04 -4.81
CA ILE A 20 -11.33 6.22 -3.54
C ILE A 20 -12.18 7.01 -2.53
N GLU A 21 -12.79 8.13 -2.93
CA GLU A 21 -13.53 8.98 -1.98
C GLU A 21 -14.80 8.27 -1.46
N LYS A 22 -15.49 7.53 -2.32
CA LYS A 22 -16.64 6.71 -1.92
C LYS A 22 -16.22 5.60 -0.95
N SER A 23 -15.08 4.95 -1.20
CA SER A 23 -14.53 3.91 -0.32
C SER A 23 -14.12 4.49 1.02
N ILE A 24 -13.43 5.64 1.03
CA ILE A 24 -13.09 6.38 2.25
C ILE A 24 -14.35 6.67 3.06
N LYS A 25 -15.37 7.28 2.42
CA LYS A 25 -16.62 7.61 3.12
C LYS A 25 -17.28 6.38 3.71
N TYR A 26 -17.37 5.29 2.97
CA TYR A 26 -17.97 4.04 3.43
C TYR A 26 -17.22 3.46 4.65
N TRP A 27 -15.89 3.39 4.58
CA TRP A 27 -15.09 2.85 5.67
C TRP A 27 -15.08 3.76 6.91
N TYR A 28 -15.10 5.07 6.71
CA TYR A 28 -15.23 6.04 7.79
C TYR A 28 -16.57 5.91 8.49
N ASP A 29 -17.67 5.95 7.74
CA ASP A 29 -19.02 5.88 8.32
C ASP A 29 -19.32 4.54 8.99
N THR A 30 -18.76 3.44 8.46
CA THR A 30 -19.08 2.08 8.91
C THR A 30 -18.14 1.59 10.01
N PHE A 31 -16.85 1.87 9.89
CA PHE A 31 -15.82 1.29 10.75
C PHE A 31 -15.04 2.32 11.56
N GLY A 32 -15.18 3.61 11.28
CA GLY A 32 -14.39 4.66 11.91
C GLY A 32 -12.95 4.75 11.40
N ALA A 33 -12.70 4.21 10.19
CA ALA A 33 -11.36 4.29 9.58
C ALA A 33 -11.03 5.70 9.10
N GLY A 34 -9.79 6.11 9.20
CA GLY A 34 -9.31 7.40 8.70
C GLY A 34 -8.79 8.32 9.81
N PRO A 35 -8.49 9.60 9.53
CA PRO A 35 -8.64 10.23 8.21
C PRO A 35 -7.64 9.66 7.20
N PHE A 36 -7.99 9.74 5.91
CA PHE A 36 -7.14 9.25 4.82
C PHE A 36 -6.37 10.37 4.13
N SER A 37 -5.09 10.15 3.87
CA SER A 37 -4.26 10.97 3.00
C SER A 37 -4.33 10.43 1.58
N ILE A 38 -4.65 11.27 0.60
CA ILE A 38 -4.78 10.87 -0.81
C ILE A 38 -3.58 11.38 -1.58
N THR A 39 -2.97 10.51 -2.40
CA THR A 39 -1.98 10.84 -3.42
C THR A 39 -2.56 10.49 -4.77
N GLU A 40 -2.92 11.52 -5.54
CA GLU A 40 -3.50 11.33 -6.88
C GLU A 40 -2.39 11.22 -7.93
N HIS A 41 -2.59 10.33 -8.92
CA HIS A 41 -1.70 10.16 -10.08
C HIS A 41 -0.23 10.02 -9.69
N HIS A 42 0.02 9.11 -8.73
CA HIS A 42 1.35 8.87 -8.18
C HIS A 42 2.30 8.35 -9.27
N ARG A 43 3.47 8.96 -9.37
CA ARG A 43 4.54 8.52 -10.27
C ARG A 43 5.63 7.85 -9.45
N CYS A 44 5.96 6.62 -9.85
CA CYS A 44 7.11 5.90 -9.31
C CYS A 44 8.35 6.22 -10.15
N ASP A 45 9.52 6.23 -9.52
CA ASP A 45 10.81 6.29 -10.24
C ASP A 45 11.03 4.99 -11.03
N GLU A 46 10.64 3.87 -10.42
CA GLU A 46 10.63 2.56 -11.05
C GLU A 46 9.33 1.83 -10.70
N PHE A 47 8.72 1.23 -11.70
CA PHE A 47 7.57 0.34 -11.57
C PHE A 47 7.71 -0.79 -12.58
N THR A 48 7.80 -2.03 -12.10
CA THR A 48 7.86 -3.21 -12.96
C THR A 48 6.66 -4.11 -12.70
N TYR A 49 6.16 -4.72 -13.74
CA TYR A 49 5.15 -5.75 -13.67
C TYR A 49 5.66 -7.00 -14.40
N ARG A 50 5.76 -8.12 -13.67
CA ARG A 50 6.32 -9.39 -14.18
C ARG A 50 7.66 -9.18 -14.91
N GLY A 51 8.55 -8.37 -14.30
CA GLY A 51 9.88 -8.07 -14.83
C GLY A 51 9.93 -7.07 -15.99
N THR A 52 8.80 -6.52 -16.43
CA THR A 52 8.71 -5.53 -17.50
C THR A 52 8.40 -4.16 -16.92
N LYS A 53 9.19 -3.14 -17.28
CA LYS A 53 8.92 -1.77 -16.86
C LYS A 53 7.57 -1.29 -17.38
N GLN A 54 6.79 -0.66 -16.52
CA GLN A 54 5.47 -0.10 -16.81
C GLN A 54 5.34 1.32 -16.24
N GLU A 55 4.32 2.05 -16.70
CA GLU A 55 3.99 3.39 -16.21
C GLU A 55 2.47 3.50 -15.98
N ALA A 56 1.96 2.66 -15.06
CA ALA A 56 0.54 2.69 -14.71
C ALA A 56 0.20 3.98 -13.95
N ASP A 57 -0.92 4.60 -14.32
CA ASP A 57 -1.46 5.77 -13.64
C ASP A 57 -2.30 5.34 -12.45
N VAL A 58 -1.76 5.51 -11.23
CA VAL A 58 -2.35 4.98 -10.01
C VAL A 58 -2.50 6.07 -8.95
N SER A 59 -3.65 6.09 -8.29
CA SER A 59 -3.88 6.90 -7.10
C SER A 59 -3.99 6.02 -5.86
N TYR A 60 -3.52 6.54 -4.73
CA TYR A 60 -3.53 5.86 -3.44
C TYR A 60 -4.20 6.72 -2.37
N ALA A 61 -4.85 6.07 -1.42
CA ALA A 61 -5.25 6.69 -0.17
C ALA A 61 -4.80 5.82 1.01
N PHE A 62 -4.24 6.46 2.04
CA PHE A 62 -3.73 5.79 3.24
C PHE A 62 -4.39 6.37 4.49
N GLY A 63 -4.90 5.52 5.34
CA GLY A 63 -5.49 5.88 6.64
C GLY A 63 -5.34 4.72 7.62
N TYR A 64 -5.88 4.86 8.82
CA TYR A 64 -5.82 3.81 9.83
C TYR A 64 -7.20 3.36 10.27
N LEU A 65 -7.29 2.09 10.64
CA LEU A 65 -8.37 1.49 11.41
C LEU A 65 -7.73 0.76 12.59
N GLY A 66 -7.83 1.33 13.78
CA GLY A 66 -7.07 0.86 14.92
C GLY A 66 -5.56 0.88 14.63
N ASP A 67 -4.87 -0.24 14.80
CA ASP A 67 -3.42 -0.36 14.56
C ASP A 67 -3.05 -0.71 13.12
N THR A 68 -4.04 -0.99 12.27
CA THR A 68 -3.81 -1.44 10.89
C THR A 68 -3.95 -0.26 9.92
N MET A 69 -2.94 -0.07 9.07
CA MET A 69 -3.05 0.87 7.95
C MET A 69 -3.97 0.26 6.88
N ILE A 70 -4.90 1.05 6.40
CA ILE A 70 -5.78 0.71 5.28
C ILE A 70 -5.35 1.52 4.07
N GLN A 71 -5.14 0.84 2.96
CA GLN A 71 -4.83 1.46 1.68
C GLN A 71 -5.95 1.23 0.68
N PHE A 72 -6.37 2.29 -0.01
CA PHE A 72 -7.18 2.19 -1.22
C PHE A 72 -6.33 2.52 -2.44
N ILE A 73 -6.51 1.74 -3.51
CA ILE A 73 -5.74 1.82 -4.74
C ILE A 73 -6.73 1.95 -5.89
N LYS A 74 -6.50 2.94 -6.76
CA LYS A 74 -7.25 3.08 -8.00
C LYS A 74 -6.29 3.26 -9.15
N GLN A 75 -6.40 2.43 -10.17
CA GLN A 75 -5.71 2.61 -11.44
C GLN A 75 -6.64 3.29 -12.44
N HIS A 76 -6.14 4.35 -13.11
CA HIS A 76 -6.93 5.19 -14.02
C HIS A 76 -6.87 4.75 -15.47
N ASP A 77 -5.90 3.92 -15.83
CA ASP A 77 -5.66 3.41 -17.17
C ASP A 77 -5.75 1.87 -17.22
N ASP A 78 -5.52 1.30 -18.40
CA ASP A 78 -5.51 -0.15 -18.62
C ASP A 78 -4.08 -0.71 -18.78
N THR A 79 -3.05 0.04 -18.34
CA THR A 79 -1.65 -0.42 -18.33
C THR A 79 -1.55 -1.73 -17.53
N PRO A 80 -0.89 -2.78 -18.05
CA PRO A 80 -0.69 -4.02 -17.34
C PRO A 80 -0.01 -3.82 -15.98
N SER A 81 -0.61 -4.36 -14.93
CA SER A 81 -0.14 -4.23 -13.54
C SER A 81 -0.67 -5.39 -12.69
N ILE A 82 -0.13 -5.54 -11.48
CA ILE A 82 -0.68 -6.48 -10.49
C ILE A 82 -2.13 -6.14 -10.11
N TYR A 83 -2.53 -4.86 -10.23
CA TYR A 83 -3.90 -4.43 -9.95
C TYR A 83 -4.85 -4.94 -11.03
N ARG A 84 -4.52 -4.74 -12.31
CA ARG A 84 -5.31 -5.21 -13.46
C ARG A 84 -5.23 -6.72 -13.64
N GLU A 85 -4.17 -7.37 -13.21
CA GLU A 85 -4.07 -8.83 -13.18
C GLU A 85 -5.11 -9.46 -12.24
N MET A 86 -5.38 -8.79 -11.11
CA MET A 86 -6.30 -9.30 -10.10
C MET A 86 -7.74 -8.83 -10.33
N TYR A 87 -7.92 -7.61 -10.87
CA TYR A 87 -9.22 -6.97 -11.04
C TYR A 87 -9.38 -6.36 -12.42
N GLU A 88 -10.28 -6.94 -13.20
CA GLU A 88 -10.76 -6.32 -14.45
C GLU A 88 -11.43 -4.97 -14.17
N SER A 89 -11.58 -4.16 -15.21
CA SER A 89 -12.26 -2.86 -15.11
C SER A 89 -13.66 -3.02 -14.48
N GLY A 90 -13.96 -2.19 -13.48
CA GLY A 90 -15.21 -2.20 -12.74
C GLY A 90 -15.27 -3.21 -11.58
N ARG A 91 -14.25 -4.07 -11.41
CA ARG A 91 -14.14 -4.97 -10.25
C ARG A 91 -13.31 -4.32 -9.16
N GLU A 92 -13.59 -4.68 -7.91
CA GLU A 92 -12.88 -4.16 -6.74
C GLU A 92 -12.83 -5.22 -5.64
N GLY A 93 -11.89 -5.08 -4.69
CA GLY A 93 -11.78 -5.98 -3.56
C GLY A 93 -10.40 -5.95 -2.88
N TYR A 94 -10.20 -6.87 -1.94
CA TYR A 94 -8.91 -7.03 -1.25
C TYR A 94 -7.80 -7.35 -2.24
N HIS A 95 -6.66 -6.64 -2.14
CA HIS A 95 -5.55 -6.80 -3.07
C HIS A 95 -4.30 -7.42 -2.42
N HIS A 96 -3.84 -6.87 -1.30
CA HIS A 96 -2.64 -7.37 -0.63
C HIS A 96 -2.60 -7.05 0.86
N CYS A 97 -1.74 -7.76 1.58
CA CYS A 97 -1.22 -7.33 2.88
C CYS A 97 0.25 -6.95 2.76
N ALA A 98 0.72 -6.06 3.64
CA ALA A 98 2.10 -5.59 3.62
C ALA A 98 2.81 -5.78 4.97
N TYR A 99 4.13 -6.00 4.87
CA TYR A 99 5.07 -6.11 5.96
C TYR A 99 6.12 -5.03 5.84
N LEU A 100 6.40 -4.29 6.94
CA LEU A 100 7.57 -3.42 7.03
C LEU A 100 8.79 -4.26 7.35
N VAL A 101 9.83 -4.13 6.53
CA VAL A 101 11.04 -4.93 6.67
C VAL A 101 12.28 -4.03 6.76
N THR A 102 13.12 -4.29 7.74
CA THR A 102 14.32 -3.49 8.02
C THR A 102 15.45 -3.78 7.01
N ASP A 103 15.64 -5.03 6.65
CA ASP A 103 16.57 -5.44 5.60
C ASP A 103 15.79 -5.90 4.37
N PHE A 104 15.42 -4.94 3.55
CA PHE A 104 14.60 -5.19 2.36
C PHE A 104 15.23 -6.20 1.39
N GLN A 105 16.55 -6.08 1.14
CA GLN A 105 17.22 -6.94 0.17
C GLN A 105 17.35 -8.38 0.69
N ALA A 106 17.66 -8.55 1.96
CA ALA A 106 17.74 -9.87 2.56
C ALA A 106 16.38 -10.57 2.59
N GLU A 107 15.31 -9.85 2.95
CA GLU A 107 13.97 -10.43 2.99
C GLU A 107 13.43 -10.73 1.58
N ARG A 108 13.66 -9.84 0.62
CA ARG A 108 13.35 -10.08 -0.79
C ARG A 108 14.02 -11.35 -1.31
N GLN A 109 15.34 -11.50 -1.08
CA GLN A 109 16.06 -12.67 -1.52
C GLN A 109 15.56 -13.95 -0.82
N ARG A 110 15.28 -13.88 0.48
CA ARG A 110 14.73 -15.01 1.23
C ARG A 110 13.40 -15.51 0.64
N LEU A 111 12.50 -14.60 0.24
CA LEU A 111 11.22 -14.97 -0.37
C LEU A 111 11.42 -15.61 -1.76
N ILE A 112 12.38 -15.11 -2.54
CA ILE A 112 12.76 -15.71 -3.83
C ILE A 112 13.33 -17.12 -3.63
N ASP A 113 14.20 -17.32 -2.64
CA ASP A 113 14.78 -18.62 -2.32
C ASP A 113 13.73 -19.64 -1.85
N LEU A 114 12.58 -19.18 -1.34
CA LEU A 114 11.41 -20.00 -1.04
C LEU A 114 10.55 -20.33 -2.28
N GLY A 115 10.93 -19.82 -3.45
CA GLY A 115 10.23 -20.07 -4.72
C GLY A 115 9.09 -19.08 -5.00
N LEU A 116 8.98 -17.99 -4.27
CA LEU A 116 8.03 -16.93 -4.56
C LEU A 116 8.61 -15.98 -5.62
N GLU A 117 7.82 -15.67 -6.64
CA GLU A 117 8.25 -14.75 -7.69
C GLU A 117 7.78 -13.32 -7.41
N PRO A 118 8.66 -12.30 -7.54
CA PRO A 118 8.24 -10.90 -7.52
C PRO A 118 7.32 -10.60 -8.70
N ALA A 119 6.07 -10.30 -8.42
CA ALA A 119 5.09 -9.94 -9.45
C ALA A 119 5.16 -8.47 -9.84
N CYS A 120 5.56 -7.62 -8.89
CA CYS A 120 5.76 -6.19 -9.10
C CYS A 120 6.86 -5.70 -8.17
N GLU A 121 7.68 -4.81 -8.67
CA GLU A 121 8.66 -4.09 -7.88
C GLU A 121 8.52 -2.61 -8.18
N LEU A 122 8.54 -1.79 -7.14
CA LEU A 122 8.49 -0.35 -7.28
C LEU A 122 9.51 0.34 -6.39
N PHE A 123 9.99 1.45 -6.88
CA PHE A 123 10.81 2.37 -6.13
C PHE A 123 10.22 3.77 -6.28
N ALA A 124 9.95 4.43 -5.18
CA ALA A 124 9.43 5.78 -5.15
C ALA A 124 9.83 6.47 -3.85
N ASP A 125 10.16 7.75 -3.90
CA ASP A 125 10.48 8.57 -2.72
C ASP A 125 11.55 7.94 -1.80
N GLY A 126 12.52 7.21 -2.37
CA GLY A 126 13.57 6.53 -1.60
C GLY A 126 13.11 5.26 -0.89
N VAL A 127 11.96 4.72 -1.24
CA VAL A 127 11.38 3.49 -0.65
C VAL A 127 11.30 2.39 -1.71
N ASN A 128 11.74 1.19 -1.34
CA ASN A 128 11.54 -0.01 -2.14
C ASN A 128 10.30 -0.76 -1.64
N ALA A 129 9.50 -1.26 -2.58
CA ALA A 129 8.46 -2.24 -2.31
C ALA A 129 8.51 -3.36 -3.35
N SER A 130 8.24 -4.59 -2.92
CA SER A 130 8.16 -5.76 -3.80
C SER A 130 6.93 -6.57 -3.44
N TYR A 131 6.16 -6.94 -4.46
CA TYR A 131 4.92 -7.70 -4.32
C TYR A 131 5.14 -9.11 -4.83
N PHE A 132 4.88 -10.08 -3.98
CA PHE A 132 4.97 -11.50 -4.30
C PHE A 132 3.60 -12.09 -4.55
N ASP A 133 3.50 -12.97 -5.54
CA ASP A 133 2.23 -13.64 -5.85
C ASP A 133 1.92 -14.74 -4.84
N THR A 134 1.16 -14.38 -3.83
CA THR A 134 0.72 -15.28 -2.75
C THR A 134 -0.78 -15.55 -2.78
N ARG A 135 -1.45 -15.28 -3.91
CA ARG A 135 -2.90 -15.45 -4.04
C ARG A 135 -3.37 -16.88 -3.71
N HIS A 136 -2.55 -17.87 -3.95
CA HIS A 136 -2.81 -19.28 -3.61
C HIS A 136 -2.65 -19.59 -2.11
N ILE A 137 -2.06 -18.68 -1.33
CA ILE A 137 -1.82 -18.82 0.12
C ILE A 137 -2.84 -18.01 0.91
N ASN A 138 -2.98 -16.71 0.60
CA ASN A 138 -3.76 -15.75 1.40
C ASN A 138 -4.84 -15.00 0.61
N GLY A 139 -5.06 -15.36 -0.66
CA GLY A 139 -6.09 -14.74 -1.50
C GLY A 139 -5.69 -13.40 -2.14
N GLY A 140 -4.49 -12.90 -1.86
CA GLY A 140 -3.95 -11.65 -2.40
C GLY A 140 -2.44 -11.71 -2.60
N PHE A 141 -1.85 -10.61 -3.01
CA PHE A 141 -0.40 -10.45 -3.02
C PHE A 141 0.13 -10.24 -1.61
N THR A 142 1.42 -10.49 -1.42
CA THR A 142 2.16 -10.09 -0.21
C THR A 142 3.17 -9.02 -0.60
N GLU A 143 3.08 -7.85 0.01
CA GLU A 143 4.05 -6.78 -0.13
C GLU A 143 5.09 -6.85 0.99
N ILE A 144 6.37 -6.71 0.64
CA ILE A 144 7.39 -6.25 1.56
C ILE A 144 7.72 -4.79 1.24
N HIS A 145 7.74 -3.97 2.26
CA HIS A 145 7.95 -2.53 2.16
C HIS A 145 9.15 -2.13 3.04
N GLY A 146 10.11 -1.43 2.45
CA GLY A 146 11.25 -0.91 3.21
C GLY A 146 10.81 0.10 4.27
N ASP A 147 11.59 0.25 5.33
CA ASP A 147 11.29 1.08 6.49
C ASP A 147 12.27 2.26 6.71
N PRO A 148 12.65 3.02 5.67
CA PRO A 148 13.55 4.15 5.89
C PRO A 148 12.91 5.18 6.85
N PRO A 149 13.70 5.88 7.67
CA PRO A 149 13.20 6.72 8.76
C PRO A 149 12.17 7.77 8.32
N HIS A 150 12.32 8.34 7.13
CA HIS A 150 11.40 9.37 6.64
C HIS A 150 9.99 8.82 6.37
N ILE A 151 9.86 7.58 5.86
CA ILE A 151 8.54 6.99 5.62
C ILE A 151 7.88 6.59 6.95
N LEU A 152 8.65 6.12 7.92
CA LEU A 152 8.13 5.83 9.26
C LEU A 152 7.59 7.10 9.93
N GLN A 153 8.22 8.26 9.70
CA GLN A 153 7.71 9.56 10.17
C GLN A 153 6.37 9.92 9.53
N VAL A 154 6.21 9.66 8.22
CA VAL A 154 4.95 9.87 7.50
C VAL A 154 3.85 8.96 8.08
N PHE A 155 4.14 7.68 8.27
CA PHE A 155 3.19 6.73 8.86
C PHE A 155 2.80 7.12 10.30
N ALA A 156 3.77 7.58 11.09
CA ALA A 156 3.51 8.08 12.43
C ALA A 156 2.62 9.34 12.44
N GLN A 157 2.75 10.22 11.44
CA GLN A 157 1.86 11.38 11.29
C GLN A 157 0.43 10.95 10.96
N TRP A 158 0.25 10.00 10.04
CA TRP A 158 -1.07 9.46 9.69
C TRP A 158 -1.71 8.74 10.88
N ARG A 159 -0.91 7.94 11.62
CA ARG A 159 -1.39 7.28 12.83
C ARG A 159 -1.83 8.29 13.89
N ARG A 160 -1.04 9.33 14.14
CA ARG A 160 -1.42 10.39 15.08
C ARG A 160 -2.69 11.12 14.66
N ALA A 161 -2.86 11.36 13.34
CA ALA A 161 -4.10 11.95 12.82
C ALA A 161 -5.31 11.06 13.12
N HIS A 162 -5.16 9.73 13.03
CA HIS A 162 -6.19 8.77 13.42
C HIS A 162 -6.51 8.83 14.92
N ASP A 163 -5.48 8.82 15.79
CA ASP A 163 -5.64 8.79 17.24
C ASP A 163 -6.38 10.01 17.80
N ILE A 164 -6.24 11.18 17.15
CA ILE A 164 -6.89 12.42 17.58
C ILE A 164 -8.19 12.73 16.83
N HIS A 165 -8.54 11.95 15.81
CA HIS A 165 -9.73 12.14 14.99
C HIS A 165 -11.01 12.05 15.83
N ARG A 166 -12.02 12.85 15.51
CA ARG A 166 -13.29 12.90 16.25
C ARG A 166 -14.46 12.68 15.30
N PRO A 167 -15.58 12.11 15.76
CA PRO A 167 -16.81 12.05 14.99
C PRO A 167 -17.22 13.43 14.49
N GLY A 168 -17.43 13.52 13.15
CA GLY A 168 -17.77 14.78 12.47
C GLY A 168 -16.58 15.51 11.84
N ASP A 169 -15.34 15.09 12.12
CA ASP A 169 -14.17 15.58 11.40
C ASP A 169 -14.18 15.08 9.93
N SER A 170 -13.40 15.74 9.07
CA SER A 170 -13.27 15.30 7.68
C SER A 170 -12.61 13.92 7.61
N PRO A 171 -13.18 12.94 6.87
CA PRO A 171 -12.54 11.65 6.66
C PRO A 171 -11.30 11.73 5.76
N ILE A 172 -11.03 12.89 5.15
CA ILE A 172 -9.88 13.11 4.28
C ILE A 172 -8.98 14.16 4.92
N TRP A 173 -7.73 13.78 5.10
CA TRP A 173 -6.67 14.67 5.53
C TRP A 173 -5.91 15.20 4.32
N ARG A 174 -6.12 16.45 4.00
CA ARG A 174 -5.37 17.14 2.93
C ARG A 174 -4.20 17.90 3.55
N ARG A 175 -2.99 17.57 3.12
CA ARG A 175 -1.81 18.34 3.51
C ARG A 175 -2.00 19.79 3.04
N LYS A 176 -1.90 20.76 3.96
CA LYS A 176 -1.93 22.18 3.56
C LYS A 176 -0.69 22.44 2.70
N THR A 177 -0.91 22.87 1.44
CA THR A 177 0.15 23.33 0.56
C THR A 177 0.94 24.44 1.27
N GLY A 178 2.24 24.23 1.50
CA GLY A 178 3.12 25.21 2.14
C GLY A 178 3.89 24.73 3.38
N GLN A 179 3.62 23.55 3.91
CA GLN A 179 4.46 22.93 4.94
C GLN A 179 5.42 21.93 4.28
N GLN A 180 6.63 22.41 3.93
CA GLN A 180 7.75 21.51 3.70
C GLN A 180 8.04 20.77 5.02
N ALA A 181 8.30 19.46 4.93
CA ALA A 181 8.81 18.69 6.06
C ALA A 181 10.15 19.30 6.48
N SER A 182 10.18 19.93 7.66
CA SER A 182 11.40 20.34 8.36
C SER A 182 11.92 19.15 9.17
#